data_b5b500505f671d604f437ba03226aa37
#
_entry.id   b5b500505f671d604f437ba03226aa37
#
_cell.length_a   1.000
_cell.length_b   1.000
_cell.length_c   1.000
_cell.angle_alpha   90.00
_cell.angle_beta   90.00
_cell.angle_gamma   90.00
#
_symmetry.space_group_name_H-M   'P 1'
#
loop_
_entity.id
_entity.type
_entity.pdbx_description
1 polymer ?
#
loop_
_entity_poly.entity_id
_entity_poly.type
_entity_poly.pdbx_seq_one_letter_code
_entity_poly.pdbx_strand_id
1 'polypeptide(L)'
;MLAVVEADLKNPVHQAGIVQCIDAYARSEMGGSKPLTEEVKAAMIPGLERAPSKLIFLASLNGNMVGTAVCFMGFSTFSAKPRLNLHDLSVLPEYRGKGIGRALLHAVIGRATQLGCSAVTLEVRKDNANARHLYKSVGFSDWLSPLE
;
A
#
# COMPACT_ATOMS: atom_id res chain seq x y z
N MET A 1 9.41 -18.77 0.09
CA MET A 1 8.98 -18.25 -1.22
C MET A 1 8.08 -17.03 -1.04
N LEU A 2 8.38 -16.00 -1.77
CA LEU A 2 7.60 -14.76 -1.75
C LEU A 2 6.39 -14.88 -2.68
N ALA A 3 5.22 -14.54 -2.17
CA ALA A 3 3.99 -14.49 -2.96
C ALA A 3 3.24 -13.20 -2.65
N VAL A 4 2.64 -12.59 -3.67
CA VAL A 4 1.78 -11.41 -3.51
C VAL A 4 0.39 -11.80 -3.98
N VAL A 5 -0.61 -11.57 -3.13
CA VAL A 5 -2.00 -11.90 -3.42
C VAL A 5 -2.89 -10.70 -3.12
N GLU A 6 -4.02 -10.62 -3.82
CA GLU A 6 -5.06 -9.66 -3.43
C GLU A 6 -5.71 -10.14 -2.14
N ALA A 7 -5.87 -9.23 -1.18
CA ALA A 7 -6.34 -9.59 0.14
C ALA A 7 -7.82 -9.97 0.13
N ASP A 8 -8.15 -11.04 0.86
CA ASP A 8 -9.51 -11.42 1.17
C ASP A 8 -9.84 -10.93 2.57
N LEU A 9 -10.68 -9.91 2.67
CA LEU A 9 -11.01 -9.30 3.97
C LEU A 9 -11.87 -10.19 4.86
N LYS A 10 -12.31 -11.33 4.37
CA LYS A 10 -13.01 -12.34 5.19
C LYS A 10 -12.06 -13.40 5.75
N ASN A 11 -10.82 -13.41 5.29
CA ASN A 11 -9.80 -14.34 5.76
C ASN A 11 -9.10 -13.78 7.01
N PRO A 12 -9.20 -14.45 8.18
CA PRO A 12 -8.60 -13.93 9.41
C PRO A 12 -7.09 -13.74 9.35
N VAL A 13 -6.38 -14.56 8.58
CA VAL A 13 -4.92 -14.41 8.41
C VAL A 13 -4.62 -13.15 7.62
N HIS A 14 -5.40 -12.85 6.58
CA HIS A 14 -5.26 -11.62 5.82
C HIS A 14 -5.59 -10.39 6.66
N GLN A 15 -6.67 -10.45 7.43
CA GLN A 15 -7.06 -9.37 8.33
C GLN A 15 -5.93 -9.02 9.31
N ALA A 16 -5.40 -10.04 9.98
CA ALA A 16 -4.31 -9.85 10.95
C ALA A 16 -3.05 -9.31 10.27
N GLY A 17 -2.73 -9.79 9.08
CA GLY A 17 -1.57 -9.34 8.32
C GLY A 17 -1.65 -7.87 7.95
N ILE A 18 -2.80 -7.40 7.49
CA ILE A 18 -3.00 -5.98 7.16
C ILE A 18 -2.79 -5.12 8.40
N VAL A 19 -3.47 -5.44 9.49
CA VAL A 19 -3.40 -4.66 10.74
C VAL A 19 -1.97 -4.63 11.27
N GLN A 20 -1.29 -5.77 11.27
CA GLN A 20 0.09 -5.86 11.76
C GLN A 20 1.04 -5.00 10.93
N CYS A 21 0.93 -5.05 9.61
CA CYS A 21 1.81 -4.27 8.74
C CYS A 21 1.58 -2.76 8.88
N ILE A 22 0.32 -2.34 8.97
CA ILE A 22 -0.01 -0.92 9.15
C ILE A 22 0.45 -0.43 10.52
N ASP A 23 0.25 -1.24 11.57
CA ASP A 23 0.72 -0.89 12.91
C ASP A 23 2.25 -0.77 12.96
N ALA A 24 2.96 -1.66 12.30
CA ALA A 24 4.43 -1.60 12.22
C ALA A 24 4.89 -0.30 11.54
N TYR A 25 4.18 0.13 10.50
CA TYR A 25 4.49 1.41 9.86
C TYR A 25 4.23 2.58 10.81
N ALA A 26 3.09 2.56 11.51
CA ALA A 26 2.75 3.62 12.47
C ALA A 26 3.81 3.78 13.56
N ARG A 27 4.41 2.68 13.99
CA ARG A 27 5.49 2.70 15.00
C ARG A 27 6.81 3.23 14.45
N SER A 28 7.00 3.23 13.14
CA SER A 28 8.22 3.72 12.53
C SER A 28 8.30 5.24 12.58
N GLU A 29 9.51 5.77 12.43
CA GLU A 29 9.73 7.22 12.43
C GLU A 29 8.88 7.91 11.37
N MET A 30 8.79 7.35 10.17
CA MET A 30 8.02 7.93 9.08
C MET A 30 6.52 7.86 9.31
N GLY A 31 6.06 6.96 10.15
CA GLY A 31 4.63 6.80 10.48
C GLY A 31 4.19 7.54 11.73
N GLY A 32 5.11 8.23 12.40
CA GLY A 32 4.77 9.02 13.60
C GLY A 32 5.25 8.45 14.93
N SER A 33 5.95 7.33 14.92
CA SER A 33 6.62 6.72 16.08
C SER A 33 5.69 6.27 17.20
N LYS A 34 4.41 6.00 16.88
CA LYS A 34 3.43 5.54 17.88
C LYS A 34 2.65 4.36 17.33
N PRO A 35 2.39 3.33 18.17
CA PRO A 35 1.54 2.23 17.74
C PRO A 35 0.11 2.73 17.52
N LEU A 36 -0.64 2.01 16.69
CA LEU A 36 -2.06 2.23 16.56
C LEU A 36 -2.75 1.89 17.90
N THR A 37 -3.81 2.61 18.23
CA THR A 37 -4.62 2.27 19.40
C THR A 37 -5.38 0.96 19.16
N GLU A 38 -5.77 0.28 20.22
CA GLU A 38 -6.58 -0.93 20.10
C GLU A 38 -7.92 -0.63 19.42
N GLU A 39 -8.48 0.54 19.66
CA GLU A 39 -9.70 1.00 19.01
C GLU A 39 -9.54 1.10 17.49
N VAL A 40 -8.45 1.71 17.01
CA VAL A 40 -8.18 1.83 15.57
C VAL A 40 -7.94 0.45 14.96
N LYS A 41 -7.16 -0.41 15.62
CA LYS A 41 -6.92 -1.77 15.14
C LYS A 41 -8.21 -2.56 14.98
N ALA A 42 -9.12 -2.45 15.95
CA ALA A 42 -10.39 -3.17 15.92
C ALA A 42 -11.33 -2.65 14.83
N ALA A 43 -11.24 -1.37 14.50
CA ALA A 43 -12.11 -0.73 13.51
C ALA A 43 -11.58 -0.82 12.07
N MET A 44 -10.31 -1.18 11.88
CA MET A 44 -9.66 -1.11 10.57
C MET A 44 -10.32 -2.01 9.53
N ILE A 45 -10.45 -3.31 9.80
CA ILE A 45 -11.01 -4.25 8.83
C ILE A 45 -12.48 -3.96 8.54
N PRO A 46 -13.34 -3.75 9.55
CA PRO A 46 -14.72 -3.35 9.27
C PRO A 46 -14.82 -2.07 8.42
N GLY A 47 -13.94 -1.10 8.67
CA GLY A 47 -13.88 0.11 7.87
C GLY A 47 -13.46 -0.13 6.44
N LEU A 48 -12.44 -0.95 6.22
CA LEU A 48 -11.99 -1.32 4.88
C LEU A 48 -13.07 -2.10 4.12
N GLU A 49 -13.79 -2.98 4.80
CA GLU A 49 -14.88 -3.73 4.16
C GLU A 49 -15.96 -2.79 3.61
N ARG A 50 -16.24 -1.69 4.29
CA ARG A 50 -17.22 -0.70 3.85
C ARG A 50 -16.69 0.28 2.81
N ALA A 51 -15.37 0.37 2.64
CA ALA A 51 -14.77 1.29 1.67
C ALA A 51 -15.04 0.78 0.24
N PRO A 52 -15.75 1.54 -0.60
CA PRO A 52 -16.26 1.01 -1.87
C PRO A 52 -15.18 0.80 -2.95
N SER A 53 -14.07 1.48 -2.86
CA SER A 53 -13.07 1.49 -3.94
C SER A 53 -11.73 0.92 -3.53
N LYS A 54 -11.70 0.11 -2.49
CA LYS A 54 -10.45 -0.48 -1.97
C LYS A 54 -9.86 -1.51 -2.92
N LEU A 55 -8.54 -1.57 -2.94
CA LEU A 55 -7.77 -2.62 -3.57
C LEU A 55 -6.56 -2.87 -2.68
N ILE A 56 -6.46 -4.06 -2.12
CA ILE A 56 -5.47 -4.35 -1.09
C ILE A 56 -4.69 -5.59 -1.49
N PHE A 57 -3.35 -5.51 -1.40
CA PHE A 57 -2.46 -6.64 -1.62
C PHE A 57 -1.73 -7.00 -0.34
N LEU A 58 -1.43 -8.27 -0.20
CA LEU A 58 -0.57 -8.81 0.86
C LEU A 58 0.59 -9.56 0.24
N ALA A 59 1.76 -9.38 0.84
CA ALA A 59 2.94 -10.17 0.52
C ALA A 59 3.16 -11.18 1.63
N SER A 60 3.33 -12.45 1.25
CA SER A 60 3.69 -13.50 2.19
C SER A 60 5.07 -14.03 1.87
N LEU A 61 5.81 -14.38 2.91
CA LEU A 61 7.11 -15.03 2.78
C LEU A 61 7.08 -16.26 3.67
N ASN A 62 7.16 -17.44 3.03
CA ASN A 62 7.09 -18.73 3.74
C ASN A 62 5.86 -18.84 4.64
N GLY A 63 4.72 -18.34 4.15
CA GLY A 63 3.45 -18.41 4.87
C GLY A 63 3.17 -17.28 5.86
N ASN A 64 4.15 -16.41 6.10
CA ASN A 64 3.98 -15.26 6.99
C ASN A 64 3.61 -14.01 6.19
N MET A 65 2.60 -13.27 6.64
CA MET A 65 2.26 -11.99 6.03
C MET A 65 3.28 -10.94 6.47
N VAL A 66 4.04 -10.42 5.51
CA VAL A 66 5.20 -9.56 5.80
C VAL A 66 5.11 -8.17 5.19
N GLY A 67 4.12 -7.93 4.35
CA GLY A 67 3.92 -6.61 3.76
C GLY A 67 2.51 -6.44 3.22
N THR A 68 2.11 -5.18 3.05
CA THR A 68 0.80 -4.85 2.49
C THR A 68 0.86 -3.58 1.67
N ALA A 69 0.00 -3.52 0.65
CA ALA A 69 -0.28 -2.30 -0.11
C ALA A 69 -1.78 -2.05 -0.06
N VAL A 70 -2.18 -0.90 0.45
CA VAL A 70 -3.58 -0.49 0.52
C VAL A 70 -3.80 0.63 -0.49
N CYS A 71 -4.72 0.40 -1.41
CA CYS A 71 -5.00 1.34 -2.50
C CYS A 71 -6.48 1.68 -2.54
N PHE A 72 -6.79 2.85 -3.09
CA PHE A 72 -8.16 3.27 -3.34
C PHE A 72 -8.31 3.79 -4.76
N MET A 73 -9.40 3.42 -5.41
CA MET A 73 -9.70 3.82 -6.77
C MET A 73 -10.37 5.19 -6.77
N GLY A 74 -9.82 6.09 -7.55
CA GLY A 74 -10.44 7.37 -7.86
C GLY A 74 -10.75 7.47 -9.35
N PHE A 75 -11.14 8.64 -9.79
CA PHE A 75 -11.49 8.87 -11.18
C PHE A 75 -10.87 10.19 -11.65
N SER A 76 -10.22 10.16 -12.80
CA SER A 76 -9.68 11.37 -13.42
C SER A 76 -10.69 11.91 -14.43
N THR A 77 -11.22 13.10 -14.16
CA THR A 77 -12.14 13.78 -15.11
C THR A 77 -11.41 14.21 -16.37
N PHE A 78 -10.10 14.47 -16.29
CA PHE A 78 -9.31 14.92 -17.43
C PHE A 78 -9.07 13.79 -18.43
N SER A 79 -8.85 12.57 -17.95
CA SER A 79 -8.64 11.41 -18.83
C SER A 79 -9.90 10.57 -19.01
N ALA A 80 -10.94 10.82 -18.19
CA ALA A 80 -12.16 10.02 -18.11
C ALA A 80 -11.86 8.55 -17.84
N LYS A 81 -10.87 8.30 -16.98
CA LYS A 81 -10.42 6.96 -16.62
C LYS A 81 -10.21 6.86 -15.10
N PRO A 82 -10.29 5.67 -14.54
CA PRO A 82 -9.94 5.49 -13.12
C PRO A 82 -8.46 5.81 -12.88
N ARG A 83 -8.17 6.19 -11.66
CA ARG A 83 -6.82 6.39 -11.13
C ARG A 83 -6.71 5.60 -9.85
N LEU A 84 -5.59 4.93 -9.65
CA LEU A 84 -5.36 4.17 -8.43
C LEU A 84 -4.39 4.95 -7.54
N ASN A 85 -4.82 5.23 -6.31
CA ASN A 85 -3.95 5.86 -5.31
C ASN A 85 -3.43 4.80 -4.36
N LEU A 86 -2.10 4.67 -4.29
CA LEU A 86 -1.44 3.85 -3.30
C LEU A 86 -1.41 4.65 -1.99
N HIS A 87 -2.27 4.25 -1.06
CA HIS A 87 -2.45 4.96 0.21
C HIS A 87 -1.42 4.53 1.25
N ASP A 88 -1.18 3.22 1.37
CA ASP A 88 -0.18 2.68 2.30
C ASP A 88 0.65 1.60 1.61
N LEU A 89 1.95 1.63 1.85
CA LEU A 89 2.86 0.55 1.50
C LEU A 89 3.73 0.28 2.72
N SER A 90 3.65 -0.93 3.25
CA SER A 90 4.38 -1.29 4.46
C SER A 90 4.98 -2.68 4.33
N VAL A 91 6.24 -2.81 4.73
CA VAL A 91 6.94 -4.08 4.88
C VAL A 91 7.45 -4.15 6.32
N LEU A 92 7.23 -5.27 6.99
CA LEU A 92 7.70 -5.44 8.36
C LEU A 92 9.21 -5.21 8.42
N PRO A 93 9.72 -4.54 9.49
CA PRO A 93 11.13 -4.15 9.56
C PRO A 93 12.11 -5.29 9.33
N GLU A 94 11.83 -6.48 9.87
CA GLU A 94 12.71 -7.64 9.76
C GLU A 94 12.84 -8.16 8.33
N TYR A 95 11.93 -7.79 7.46
CA TYR A 95 11.85 -8.29 6.08
C TYR A 95 12.22 -7.23 5.04
N ARG A 96 12.70 -6.07 5.46
CA ARG A 96 13.13 -5.02 4.53
C ARG A 96 14.41 -5.41 3.80
N GLY A 97 14.61 -4.82 2.62
CA GLY A 97 15.80 -5.11 1.81
C GLY A 97 15.73 -6.42 1.05
N LYS A 98 14.56 -7.05 0.97
CA LYS A 98 14.37 -8.35 0.29
C LYS A 98 13.53 -8.26 -0.98
N GLY A 99 13.23 -7.05 -1.45
CA GLY A 99 12.43 -6.85 -2.66
C GLY A 99 10.93 -6.97 -2.48
N ILE A 100 10.44 -7.03 -1.25
CA ILE A 100 9.00 -7.21 -0.97
C ILE A 100 8.21 -5.98 -1.37
N GLY A 101 8.68 -4.78 -1.02
CA GLY A 101 8.03 -3.54 -1.42
C GLY A 101 7.94 -3.41 -2.93
N ARG A 102 8.98 -3.77 -3.64
CA ARG A 102 9.00 -3.77 -5.11
C ARG A 102 7.97 -4.76 -5.67
N ALA A 103 7.88 -5.95 -5.10
CA ALA A 103 6.91 -6.96 -5.53
C ALA A 103 5.48 -6.47 -5.34
N LEU A 104 5.20 -5.81 -4.20
CA LEU A 104 3.89 -5.19 -3.95
C LEU A 104 3.58 -4.10 -4.98
N LEU A 105 4.55 -3.23 -5.28
CA LEU A 105 4.36 -2.17 -6.27
C LEU A 105 4.08 -2.74 -7.67
N HIS A 106 4.78 -3.79 -8.08
CA HIS A 106 4.51 -4.44 -9.36
C HIS A 106 3.10 -5.03 -9.41
N ALA A 107 2.62 -5.61 -8.32
CA ALA A 107 1.24 -6.11 -8.25
C ALA A 107 0.22 -4.98 -8.39
N VAL A 108 0.46 -3.87 -7.70
CA VAL A 108 -0.41 -2.67 -7.78
C VAL A 108 -0.46 -2.14 -9.22
N ILE A 109 0.71 -1.95 -9.83
CA ILE A 109 0.81 -1.41 -11.20
C ILE A 109 0.16 -2.35 -12.21
N GLY A 110 0.40 -3.65 -12.08
CA GLY A 110 -0.20 -4.66 -12.95
C GLY A 110 -1.71 -4.66 -12.86
N ARG A 111 -2.26 -4.58 -11.67
CA ARG A 111 -3.71 -4.54 -11.47
C ARG A 111 -4.31 -3.24 -12.00
N ALA A 112 -3.65 -2.12 -11.75
CA ALA A 112 -4.09 -0.82 -12.27
C ALA A 112 -4.17 -0.83 -13.81
N THR A 113 -3.19 -1.45 -14.45
CA THR A 113 -3.18 -1.60 -15.91
C THR A 113 -4.37 -2.44 -16.38
N GLN A 114 -4.64 -3.56 -15.72
CA GLN A 114 -5.79 -4.40 -16.04
C GLN A 114 -7.12 -3.66 -15.89
N LEU A 115 -7.21 -2.78 -14.89
CA LEU A 115 -8.43 -2.02 -14.61
C LEU A 115 -8.58 -0.78 -15.50
N GLY A 116 -7.63 -0.51 -16.39
CA GLY A 116 -7.69 0.63 -17.30
C GLY A 116 -7.38 1.97 -16.65
N CYS A 117 -6.64 1.97 -15.55
CA CYS A 117 -6.26 3.21 -14.87
C CYS A 117 -5.36 4.07 -15.74
N SER A 118 -5.55 5.38 -15.70
CA SER A 118 -4.68 6.34 -16.39
C SER A 118 -3.38 6.59 -15.64
N ALA A 119 -3.35 6.34 -14.33
CA ALA A 119 -2.18 6.56 -13.49
C ALA A 119 -2.29 5.80 -12.18
N VAL A 120 -1.14 5.54 -11.58
CA VAL A 120 -1.01 5.16 -10.18
C VAL A 120 -0.33 6.33 -9.48
N THR A 121 -0.92 6.83 -8.40
CA THR A 121 -0.38 7.96 -7.65
C THR A 121 -0.10 7.56 -6.21
N LEU A 122 0.78 8.29 -5.57
CA LEU A 122 1.07 8.12 -4.15
C LEU A 122 1.60 9.43 -3.58
N GLU A 123 1.51 9.56 -2.27
CA GLU A 123 2.12 10.63 -1.51
C GLU A 123 3.25 10.03 -0.65
N VAL A 124 4.37 10.73 -0.59
CA VAL A 124 5.52 10.29 0.21
C VAL A 124 6.19 11.50 0.86
N ARG A 125 6.61 11.34 2.10
CA ARG A 125 7.33 12.40 2.81
C ARG A 125 8.67 12.68 2.11
N LYS A 126 9.03 13.95 2.02
CA LYS A 126 10.29 14.36 1.39
C LYS A 126 11.51 13.75 2.06
N ASP A 127 11.44 13.53 3.37
CA ASP A 127 12.54 12.98 4.16
C ASP A 127 12.55 11.44 4.17
N ASN A 128 11.59 10.78 3.52
CA ASN A 128 11.57 9.33 3.40
C ASN A 128 12.40 8.90 2.18
N ALA A 129 13.71 8.96 2.32
CA ALA A 129 14.64 8.70 1.21
C ALA A 129 14.52 7.29 0.67
N ASN A 130 14.37 6.30 1.55
CA ASN A 130 14.28 4.89 1.15
C ASN A 130 13.04 4.62 0.29
N ALA A 131 11.88 5.13 0.71
CA ALA A 131 10.64 4.96 -0.04
C ALA A 131 10.72 5.70 -1.38
N ARG A 132 11.23 6.93 -1.39
CA ARG A 132 11.37 7.70 -2.62
C ARG A 132 12.28 7.01 -3.62
N HIS A 133 13.39 6.43 -3.15
CA HIS A 133 14.28 5.67 -4.01
C HIS A 133 13.57 4.46 -4.62
N LEU A 134 12.85 3.72 -3.81
CA LEU A 134 12.07 2.57 -4.28
C LEU A 134 11.06 2.98 -5.35
N TYR A 135 10.27 4.02 -5.09
CA TYR A 135 9.25 4.47 -6.02
C TYR A 135 9.85 4.91 -7.35
N LYS A 136 10.93 5.69 -7.32
CA LYS A 136 11.61 6.11 -8.54
C LYS A 136 12.17 4.94 -9.33
N SER A 137 12.67 3.92 -8.63
CA SER A 137 13.25 2.75 -9.28
C SER A 137 12.23 1.91 -10.05
N VAL A 138 10.94 2.02 -9.73
CA VAL A 138 9.87 1.32 -10.45
C VAL A 138 9.11 2.22 -11.42
N GLY A 139 9.55 3.47 -11.59
CA GLY A 139 9.01 4.35 -12.63
C GLY A 139 8.18 5.53 -12.14
N PHE A 140 8.00 5.70 -10.84
CA PHE A 140 7.34 6.90 -10.32
C PHE A 140 8.24 8.11 -10.47
N SER A 141 7.63 9.26 -10.78
CA SER A 141 8.33 10.53 -10.85
C SER A 141 7.60 11.58 -10.03
N ASP A 142 8.33 12.60 -9.61
CA ASP A 142 7.72 13.73 -8.92
C ASP A 142 6.76 14.43 -9.88
N TRP A 143 5.57 14.71 -9.39
CA TRP A 143 4.59 15.48 -10.14
C TRP A 143 4.58 16.89 -9.59
N LEU A 144 4.90 17.85 -10.46
CA LEU A 144 4.84 19.25 -10.12
C LEU A 144 3.56 19.84 -10.68
N SER A 145 2.71 20.30 -9.80
CA SER A 145 1.50 20.98 -10.22
C SER A 145 1.87 22.34 -10.80
N PRO A 146 1.34 22.69 -11.96
CA PRO A 146 1.59 24.03 -12.51
C PRO A 146 0.94 25.14 -11.70
N LEU A 147 0.11 24.79 -10.73
CA LEU A 147 -0.55 25.75 -9.86
C LEU A 147 0.20 25.98 -8.54
N GLU A 148 1.28 25.29 -8.32
CA GLU A 148 2.10 25.43 -7.12
C GLU A 148 3.13 26.54 -7.26
#